data_58e5a04ce5928c283d979ce8605e2f81
#
_entry.id   58e5a04ce5928c283d979ce8605e2f81
#
_cell.length_a   1.000
_cell.length_b   1.000
_cell.length_c   1.000
_cell.angle_alpha   90.00
_cell.angle_beta   90.00
_cell.angle_gamma   90.00
#
_symmetry.space_group_name_H-M   'P 1'
#
loop_
_entity.id
_entity.type
_entity.pdbx_description
1 polymer ?
#
loop_
_entity_poly.entity_id
_entity_poly.type
_entity_poly.pdbx_seq_one_letter_code
_entity_poly.pdbx_strand_id
1 'polypeptide(L)'
;KGKENVVDEAIRRSSRYKKLSLQGLSETEIKEELSKPIPMRLFTWQGEEDAKVSPIDSIKHHLQYLNAGFLAIEPSSGKVRAWVGGIEHDFFQYDHVKATTKRQVGSTFKPIVYAMAIERGILPCNLISAQRETYIDKEGVKWTPRNTQNDYQVEYTMRGALAYSVNTVSVKLIQEAGVLNTIALARKMGITSEMPEVPSIALGSSSISLMEMTGAYACIANEGVTVHPYYIESIHDLEGKVYDTFKSKESGQ
;
A
#
# COMPACT_ATOMS: atom_id res chain seq x y z
N LYS A 1 -5.04 4.47 -24.21
CA LYS A 1 -5.12 3.00 -24.01
C LYS A 1 -5.27 2.58 -22.54
N GLY A 2 -4.70 3.29 -21.53
CA GLY A 2 -4.79 2.88 -20.13
C GLY A 2 -6.15 3.12 -19.45
N LYS A 3 -6.88 4.18 -19.78
CA LYS A 3 -8.15 4.54 -19.14
C LYS A 3 -9.33 3.67 -19.58
N GLU A 4 -9.38 3.26 -20.83
CA GLU A 4 -10.42 2.38 -21.36
C GLU A 4 -10.37 0.99 -20.69
N ASN A 5 -9.18 0.48 -20.45
CA ASN A 5 -8.97 -0.81 -19.80
C ASN A 5 -9.50 -0.85 -18.34
N VAL A 6 -9.35 0.25 -17.59
CA VAL A 6 -9.82 0.34 -16.19
C VAL A 6 -11.36 0.32 -16.12
N VAL A 7 -12.03 1.01 -17.02
CA VAL A 7 -13.51 1.03 -17.08
C VAL A 7 -14.05 -0.35 -17.45
N ASP A 8 -13.49 -0.99 -18.47
CA ASP A 8 -13.92 -2.32 -18.91
C ASP A 8 -13.69 -3.38 -17.80
N GLU A 9 -12.58 -3.32 -17.09
CA GLU A 9 -12.33 -4.17 -15.93
C GLU A 9 -13.37 -3.94 -14.81
N ALA A 10 -13.68 -2.69 -14.50
CA ALA A 10 -14.67 -2.36 -13.48
C ALA A 10 -16.07 -2.84 -13.87
N ILE A 11 -16.46 -2.72 -15.15
CA ILE A 11 -17.70 -3.26 -15.67
C ILE A 11 -17.76 -4.78 -15.48
N ARG A 12 -16.71 -5.52 -15.89
CA ARG A 12 -16.64 -6.99 -15.76
C ARG A 12 -16.66 -7.46 -14.30
N ARG A 13 -16.11 -6.67 -13.37
CA ARG A 13 -16.14 -6.97 -11.92
C ARG A 13 -17.49 -6.69 -11.26
N SER A 14 -18.35 -5.88 -11.88
CA SER A 14 -19.64 -5.51 -11.31
C SER A 14 -20.57 -6.72 -11.13
N SER A 15 -21.38 -6.70 -10.07
CA SER A 15 -22.37 -7.75 -9.78
C SER A 15 -23.41 -7.89 -10.89
N ARG A 16 -23.77 -6.78 -11.55
CA ARG A 16 -24.73 -6.79 -12.68
C ARG A 16 -24.16 -7.52 -13.90
N TYR A 17 -22.90 -7.24 -14.27
CA TYR A 17 -22.22 -7.95 -15.35
C TYR A 17 -22.16 -9.45 -15.08
N LYS A 18 -21.71 -9.84 -13.88
CA LYS A 18 -21.62 -11.25 -13.48
C LYS A 18 -22.96 -11.96 -13.54
N LYS A 19 -24.03 -11.29 -13.09
CA LYS A 19 -25.40 -11.84 -13.14
C LYS A 19 -25.86 -12.09 -14.59
N LEU A 20 -25.64 -11.13 -15.49
CA LEU A 20 -26.03 -11.27 -16.91
C LEU A 20 -25.19 -12.34 -17.62
N SER A 21 -23.91 -12.41 -17.33
CA SER A 21 -23.01 -13.46 -17.84
C SER A 21 -23.44 -14.86 -17.40
N LEU A 22 -23.89 -15.03 -16.15
CA LEU A 22 -24.42 -16.30 -15.64
C LEU A 22 -25.76 -16.69 -16.30
N GLN A 23 -26.49 -15.72 -16.84
CA GLN A 23 -27.70 -15.94 -17.63
C GLN A 23 -27.42 -16.35 -19.09
N GLY A 24 -26.14 -16.41 -19.48
CA GLY A 24 -25.71 -16.85 -20.82
C GLY A 24 -25.68 -15.76 -21.88
N LEU A 25 -25.82 -14.46 -21.51
CA LEU A 25 -25.73 -13.36 -22.47
C LEU A 25 -24.31 -13.20 -23.00
N SER A 26 -24.18 -12.86 -24.28
CA SER A 26 -22.92 -12.48 -24.91
C SER A 26 -22.40 -11.13 -24.39
N GLU A 27 -21.10 -10.84 -24.57
CA GLU A 27 -20.52 -9.54 -24.17
C GLU A 27 -21.23 -8.33 -24.82
N THR A 28 -21.68 -8.47 -26.05
CA THR A 28 -22.44 -7.43 -26.78
C THR A 28 -23.80 -7.17 -26.16
N GLU A 29 -24.56 -8.21 -25.88
CA GLU A 29 -25.88 -8.12 -25.24
C GLU A 29 -25.76 -7.55 -23.82
N ILE A 30 -24.73 -7.96 -23.05
CA ILE A 30 -24.46 -7.41 -21.72
C ILE A 30 -24.14 -5.90 -21.80
N LYS A 31 -23.31 -5.47 -22.77
CA LYS A 31 -23.00 -4.04 -22.97
C LYS A 31 -24.24 -3.25 -23.35
N GLU A 32 -25.08 -3.76 -24.22
CA GLU A 32 -26.36 -3.13 -24.58
C GLU A 32 -27.27 -2.98 -23.36
N GLU A 33 -27.43 -4.05 -22.57
CA GLU A 33 -28.26 -4.02 -21.37
C GLU A 33 -27.72 -3.04 -20.31
N LEU A 34 -26.40 -3.04 -20.06
CA LEU A 34 -25.77 -2.14 -19.10
C LEU A 34 -25.71 -0.68 -19.59
N SER A 35 -25.99 -0.41 -20.87
CA SER A 35 -26.08 0.95 -21.43
C SER A 35 -27.46 1.58 -21.28
N LYS A 36 -28.51 0.80 -20.91
CA LYS A 36 -29.86 1.32 -20.73
C LYS A 36 -29.96 2.14 -19.44
N PRO A 37 -30.46 3.40 -19.50
CA PRO A 37 -30.63 4.22 -18.30
C PRO A 37 -31.71 3.65 -17.38
N ILE A 38 -31.39 3.49 -16.12
CA ILE A 38 -32.30 3.05 -15.05
C ILE A 38 -32.21 3.99 -13.85
N PRO A 39 -33.23 4.06 -12.98
CA PRO A 39 -33.14 4.79 -11.72
C PRO A 39 -32.03 4.21 -10.86
N MET A 40 -31.10 5.05 -10.43
CA MET A 40 -29.95 4.67 -9.60
C MET A 40 -29.65 5.79 -8.62
N ARG A 41 -29.12 5.42 -7.47
CA ARG A 41 -28.56 6.34 -6.48
C ARG A 41 -27.08 6.48 -6.72
N LEU A 42 -26.60 7.71 -6.84
CA LEU A 42 -25.20 8.05 -7.07
C LEU A 42 -24.63 8.74 -5.84
N PHE A 43 -23.36 8.46 -5.54
CA PHE A 43 -22.60 9.20 -4.57
C PHE A 43 -22.14 10.53 -5.16
N THR A 44 -22.31 11.62 -4.40
CA THR A 44 -21.65 12.92 -4.62
C THR A 44 -21.09 13.44 -3.30
N TRP A 45 -20.14 14.38 -3.36
CA TRP A 45 -19.62 15.01 -2.14
C TRP A 45 -20.64 15.86 -1.38
N GLN A 46 -21.77 16.17 -2.01
CA GLN A 46 -22.89 16.90 -1.40
C GLN A 46 -23.95 15.95 -0.81
N GLY A 47 -23.78 14.65 -0.99
CA GLY A 47 -24.70 13.62 -0.53
C GLY A 47 -25.11 12.66 -1.67
N GLU A 48 -26.13 11.88 -1.40
CA GLU A 48 -26.70 10.96 -2.38
C GLU A 48 -27.63 11.69 -3.36
N GLU A 49 -27.57 11.32 -4.64
CA GLU A 49 -28.41 11.88 -5.68
C GLU A 49 -29.14 10.76 -6.45
N ASP A 50 -30.46 10.87 -6.56
CA ASP A 50 -31.24 9.97 -7.40
C ASP A 50 -31.17 10.44 -8.87
N ALA A 51 -30.64 9.60 -9.75
CA ALA A 51 -30.43 9.92 -11.15
C ALA A 51 -30.89 8.76 -12.05
N LYS A 52 -31.31 9.09 -13.27
CA LYS A 52 -31.59 8.09 -14.32
C LYS A 52 -30.38 7.98 -15.23
N VAL A 53 -29.50 7.01 -14.92
CA VAL A 53 -28.22 6.80 -15.64
C VAL A 53 -28.04 5.33 -15.99
N SER A 54 -27.18 5.05 -16.97
CA SER A 54 -26.83 3.68 -17.28
C SER A 54 -25.88 3.10 -16.21
N PRO A 55 -25.93 1.75 -15.95
CA PRO A 55 -24.96 1.10 -15.11
C PRO A 55 -23.49 1.39 -15.49
N ILE A 56 -23.20 1.47 -16.78
CA ILE A 56 -21.86 1.83 -17.28
C ILE A 56 -21.49 3.26 -16.87
N ASP A 57 -22.39 4.22 -17.00
CA ASP A 57 -22.10 5.62 -16.63
C ASP A 57 -22.03 5.80 -15.11
N SER A 58 -22.81 5.04 -14.34
CA SER A 58 -22.66 4.98 -12.89
C SER A 58 -21.26 4.47 -12.49
N ILE A 59 -20.75 3.42 -13.13
CA ILE A 59 -19.39 2.92 -12.88
C ILE A 59 -18.35 3.98 -13.24
N LYS A 60 -18.49 4.64 -14.40
CA LYS A 60 -17.57 5.73 -14.79
C LYS A 60 -17.60 6.89 -13.80
N HIS A 61 -18.79 7.26 -13.32
CA HIS A 61 -18.98 8.29 -12.29
C HIS A 61 -18.22 7.93 -11.01
N HIS A 62 -18.42 6.73 -10.47
CA HIS A 62 -17.77 6.29 -9.24
C HIS A 62 -16.25 6.11 -9.38
N LEU A 63 -15.76 5.77 -10.58
CA LEU A 63 -14.31 5.69 -10.85
C LEU A 63 -13.59 7.06 -10.85
N GLN A 64 -14.32 8.17 -10.88
CA GLN A 64 -13.73 9.51 -10.80
C GLN A 64 -13.38 9.92 -9.37
N TYR A 65 -13.94 9.24 -8.35
CA TYR A 65 -13.65 9.52 -6.95
C TYR A 65 -12.35 8.86 -6.51
N LEU A 66 -11.47 9.66 -5.90
CA LEU A 66 -10.27 9.14 -5.26
C LEU A 66 -10.66 8.51 -3.92
N ASN A 67 -10.36 7.24 -3.78
CA ASN A 67 -10.54 6.53 -2.53
C ASN A 67 -9.27 6.60 -1.69
N ALA A 68 -9.43 6.78 -0.37
CA ALA A 68 -8.34 6.81 0.59
C ALA A 68 -8.68 5.96 1.81
N GLY A 69 -7.69 5.29 2.37
CA GLY A 69 -7.78 4.67 3.68
C GLY A 69 -6.89 5.41 4.68
N PHE A 70 -7.27 5.39 5.94
CA PHE A 70 -6.49 5.95 7.04
C PHE A 70 -6.42 4.97 8.20
N LEU A 71 -5.22 4.83 8.79
CA LEU A 71 -4.98 4.00 9.95
C LEU A 71 -4.11 4.76 10.95
N ALA A 72 -4.54 4.80 12.22
CA ALA A 72 -3.72 5.29 13.32
C ALA A 72 -3.50 4.17 14.33
N ILE A 73 -2.22 3.97 14.70
CA ILE A 73 -1.79 2.96 15.67
C ILE A 73 -1.02 3.65 16.79
N GLU A 74 -1.27 3.25 18.02
CA GLU A 74 -0.47 3.65 19.18
C GLU A 74 0.85 2.89 19.17
N PRO A 75 2.02 3.55 19.04
CA PRO A 75 3.29 2.86 18.85
C PRO A 75 3.68 1.94 20.02
N SER A 76 3.39 2.34 21.26
CA SER A 76 3.79 1.61 22.46
C SER A 76 2.97 0.34 22.73
N SER A 77 1.73 0.28 22.24
CA SER A 77 0.81 -0.83 22.55
C SER A 77 0.33 -1.61 21.33
N GLY A 78 0.45 -1.06 20.13
CA GLY A 78 -0.14 -1.63 18.93
C GLY A 78 -1.66 -1.42 18.81
N LYS A 79 -2.30 -0.68 19.73
CA LYS A 79 -3.74 -0.41 19.66
C LYS A 79 -4.07 0.40 18.42
N VAL A 80 -5.01 -0.07 17.61
CA VAL A 80 -5.59 0.71 16.52
C VAL A 80 -6.51 1.77 17.12
N ARG A 81 -6.19 3.05 16.90
CA ARG A 81 -6.94 4.18 17.41
C ARG A 81 -7.94 4.75 16.41
N ALA A 82 -7.65 4.60 15.12
CA ALA A 82 -8.58 4.94 14.05
C ALA A 82 -8.37 4.01 12.86
N TRP A 83 -9.50 3.65 12.24
CA TRP A 83 -9.54 2.83 11.03
C TRP A 83 -10.60 3.40 10.10
N VAL A 84 -10.18 3.98 8.99
CA VAL A 84 -11.06 4.49 7.94
C VAL A 84 -10.72 3.74 6.65
N GLY A 85 -11.56 2.77 6.27
CA GLY A 85 -11.30 1.88 5.13
C GLY A 85 -11.52 2.52 3.76
N GLY A 86 -12.35 3.57 3.68
CA GLY A 86 -12.72 4.24 2.43
C GLY A 86 -13.44 5.55 2.69
N ILE A 87 -13.92 6.18 1.62
CA ILE A 87 -14.56 7.50 1.67
C ILE A 87 -16.05 7.44 2.04
N GLU A 88 -16.75 6.38 1.60
CA GLU A 88 -18.16 6.13 1.87
C GLU A 88 -18.46 4.64 1.68
N HIS A 89 -18.83 3.95 2.76
CA HIS A 89 -18.95 2.48 2.76
C HIS A 89 -20.11 1.96 1.91
N ASP A 90 -21.20 2.68 1.86
CA ASP A 90 -22.41 2.23 1.14
C ASP A 90 -22.18 2.16 -0.38
N PHE A 91 -21.27 2.99 -0.90
CA PHE A 91 -20.91 3.03 -2.31
C PHE A 91 -19.55 2.39 -2.61
N PHE A 92 -18.59 2.48 -1.69
CA PHE A 92 -17.20 2.04 -1.87
C PHE A 92 -16.82 1.04 -0.77
N GLN A 93 -17.26 -0.21 -0.91
CA GLN A 93 -17.07 -1.26 0.11
C GLN A 93 -15.63 -1.82 0.17
N TYR A 94 -14.74 -1.37 -0.71
CA TYR A 94 -13.35 -1.82 -0.70
C TYR A 94 -12.56 -1.15 0.42
N ASP A 95 -12.18 -1.94 1.43
CA ASP A 95 -11.40 -1.46 2.57
C ASP A 95 -9.90 -1.38 2.20
N HIS A 96 -9.38 -0.15 2.14
CA HIS A 96 -7.99 0.14 1.80
C HIS A 96 -7.01 -0.12 2.97
N VAL A 97 -7.50 -0.33 4.20
CA VAL A 97 -6.69 -0.58 5.41
C VAL A 97 -6.53 -2.06 5.69
N LYS A 98 -7.50 -2.88 5.25
CA LYS A 98 -7.53 -4.32 5.51
C LYS A 98 -6.18 -4.99 5.19
N ALA A 99 -5.72 -5.89 6.06
CA ALA A 99 -4.42 -6.57 5.92
C ALA A 99 -4.24 -7.33 4.59
N THR A 100 -5.35 -7.77 3.98
CA THR A 100 -5.33 -8.42 2.66
C THR A 100 -5.27 -7.44 1.49
N THR A 101 -5.52 -6.15 1.73
CA THR A 101 -5.43 -5.08 0.73
C THR A 101 -4.00 -4.61 0.64
N LYS A 102 -3.30 -5.02 -0.41
CA LYS A 102 -1.90 -4.71 -0.63
C LYS A 102 -1.73 -3.78 -1.82
N ARG A 103 -0.81 -2.83 -1.69
CA ARG A 103 -0.43 -1.89 -2.75
C ARG A 103 1.07 -1.72 -2.78
N GLN A 104 1.60 -1.38 -3.94
CA GLN A 104 3.00 -1.02 -4.09
C GLN A 104 3.31 0.18 -3.19
N VAL A 105 4.25 -0.03 -2.24
CA VAL A 105 4.52 0.95 -1.18
C VAL A 105 5.38 2.13 -1.62
N GLY A 106 6.09 1.99 -2.73
CA GLY A 106 6.93 3.06 -3.25
C GLY A 106 7.96 3.55 -2.23
N SER A 107 8.25 4.83 -2.25
CA SER A 107 9.28 5.45 -1.40
C SER A 107 9.02 5.37 0.10
N THR A 108 7.84 4.93 0.54
CA THR A 108 7.59 4.69 1.98
C THR A 108 8.40 3.51 2.53
N PHE A 109 8.96 2.66 1.68
CA PHE A 109 9.86 1.59 2.10
C PHE A 109 11.29 2.07 2.42
N LYS A 110 11.70 3.24 1.91
CA LYS A 110 13.07 3.76 2.07
C LYS A 110 13.56 3.84 3.53
N PRO A 111 12.79 4.28 4.52
CA PRO A 111 13.26 4.31 5.91
C PRO A 111 13.79 2.96 6.41
N ILE A 112 13.22 1.84 5.97
CA ILE A 112 13.69 0.49 6.33
C ILE A 112 15.07 0.21 5.71
N VAL A 113 15.25 0.60 4.43
CA VAL A 113 16.56 0.49 3.73
C VAL A 113 17.62 1.32 4.45
N TYR A 114 17.27 2.54 4.84
CA TYR A 114 18.19 3.46 5.51
C TYR A 114 18.51 3.00 6.95
N ALA A 115 17.54 2.42 7.66
CA ALA A 115 17.78 1.79 8.95
C ALA A 115 18.79 0.63 8.83
N MET A 116 18.62 -0.24 7.83
CA MET A 116 19.58 -1.33 7.57
C MET A 116 20.97 -0.79 7.21
N ALA A 117 21.05 0.28 6.43
CA ALA A 117 22.32 0.91 6.08
C ALA A 117 23.05 1.46 7.33
N ILE A 118 22.31 2.08 8.27
CA ILE A 118 22.86 2.53 9.56
C ILE A 118 23.37 1.33 10.38
N GLU A 119 22.60 0.25 10.46
CA GLU A 119 22.99 -0.97 11.17
C GLU A 119 24.29 -1.57 10.59
N ARG A 120 24.55 -1.35 9.30
CA ARG A 120 25.79 -1.74 8.62
C ARG A 120 26.93 -0.72 8.76
N GLY A 121 26.74 0.36 9.52
CA GLY A 121 27.76 1.34 9.83
C GLY A 121 27.84 2.52 8.84
N ILE A 122 26.91 2.65 7.89
CA ILE A 122 26.85 3.82 7.02
C ILE A 122 26.26 4.98 7.81
N LEU A 123 27.03 6.04 7.99
CA LEU A 123 26.61 7.17 8.82
C LEU A 123 25.66 8.12 8.06
N PRO A 124 24.72 8.77 8.75
CA PRO A 124 23.80 9.74 8.14
C PRO A 124 24.47 10.91 7.42
N CYS A 125 25.71 11.24 7.77
CA CYS A 125 26.53 12.29 7.15
C CYS A 125 27.37 11.82 5.96
N ASN A 126 27.45 10.51 5.69
CA ASN A 126 28.23 10.00 4.57
C ASN A 126 27.67 10.54 3.25
N LEU A 127 28.57 11.06 2.40
CA LEU A 127 28.25 11.52 1.06
C LEU A 127 28.15 10.32 0.11
N ILE A 128 27.07 10.27 -0.67
CA ILE A 128 26.77 9.19 -1.62
C ILE A 128 26.43 9.84 -2.96
N SER A 129 27.12 9.41 -4.02
CA SER A 129 26.90 9.92 -5.37
C SER A 129 25.53 9.53 -5.90
N ALA A 130 24.81 10.50 -6.48
CA ALA A 130 23.54 10.29 -7.16
C ALA A 130 23.69 9.76 -8.60
N GLN A 131 24.92 9.50 -9.06
CA GLN A 131 25.18 8.97 -10.40
C GLN A 131 24.36 7.68 -10.65
N ARG A 132 23.89 7.56 -11.90
CA ARG A 132 23.13 6.40 -12.35
C ARG A 132 24.03 5.20 -12.52
N GLU A 133 23.58 4.08 -12.01
CA GLU A 133 24.19 2.77 -12.22
C GLU A 133 23.17 1.82 -12.83
N THR A 134 23.63 0.93 -13.69
CA THR A 134 22.79 -0.11 -14.28
C THR A 134 23.00 -1.40 -13.52
N TYR A 135 21.92 -1.94 -13.01
CA TYR A 135 21.87 -3.22 -12.32
C TYR A 135 21.39 -4.30 -13.27
N ILE A 136 21.93 -5.49 -13.12
CA ILE A 136 21.57 -6.67 -13.93
C ILE A 136 21.02 -7.70 -12.94
N ASP A 137 19.81 -8.19 -13.15
CA ASP A 137 19.24 -9.25 -12.33
C ASP A 137 19.78 -10.64 -12.70
N LYS A 138 19.32 -11.67 -11.98
CA LYS A 138 19.74 -13.07 -12.20
C LYS A 138 19.32 -13.60 -13.57
N GLU A 139 18.37 -12.96 -14.23
CA GLU A 139 17.83 -13.31 -15.55
C GLU A 139 18.50 -12.52 -16.67
N GLY A 140 19.45 -11.63 -16.33
CA GLY A 140 20.17 -10.79 -17.28
C GLY A 140 19.44 -9.50 -17.69
N VAL A 141 18.31 -9.19 -17.08
CA VAL A 141 17.54 -7.97 -17.37
C VAL A 141 18.23 -6.75 -16.78
N LYS A 142 18.50 -5.78 -17.64
CA LYS A 142 19.14 -4.52 -17.23
C LYS A 142 18.11 -3.52 -16.70
N TRP A 143 18.39 -2.97 -15.54
CA TRP A 143 17.57 -1.96 -14.93
C TRP A 143 18.41 -0.79 -14.42
N THR A 144 17.96 0.45 -14.67
CA THR A 144 18.64 1.67 -14.25
C THR A 144 17.64 2.58 -13.50
N PRO A 145 17.81 2.82 -12.19
CA PRO A 145 16.92 3.69 -11.44
C PRO A 145 16.98 5.14 -11.97
N ARG A 146 15.85 5.85 -11.85
CA ARG A 146 15.73 7.26 -12.22
C ARG A 146 15.30 8.09 -11.03
N ASN A 147 15.93 9.25 -10.85
CA ASN A 147 15.49 10.26 -9.89
C ASN A 147 14.36 11.10 -10.50
N THR A 148 13.46 11.59 -9.66
CA THR A 148 12.35 12.43 -10.10
C THR A 148 12.83 13.76 -10.70
N GLN A 149 13.92 14.33 -10.14
CA GLN A 149 14.47 15.61 -10.54
C GLN A 149 15.58 15.50 -11.60
N ASN A 150 15.88 14.33 -12.12
CA ASN A 150 16.95 14.09 -13.11
C ASN A 150 18.33 14.64 -12.72
N ASP A 151 18.59 14.81 -11.42
CA ASP A 151 19.87 15.30 -10.91
C ASP A 151 20.77 14.10 -10.57
N TYR A 152 21.89 13.96 -11.31
CA TYR A 152 22.79 12.81 -11.21
C TYR A 152 24.25 13.19 -11.00
N GLN A 153 24.59 14.50 -11.07
CA GLN A 153 25.97 15.01 -10.98
C GLN A 153 26.29 15.53 -9.58
N VAL A 154 25.52 15.14 -8.59
CA VAL A 154 25.63 15.62 -7.21
C VAL A 154 25.84 14.46 -6.24
N GLU A 155 26.33 14.80 -5.07
CA GLU A 155 26.38 13.91 -3.91
C GLU A 155 25.40 14.39 -2.86
N TYR A 156 24.75 13.46 -2.20
CA TYR A 156 23.87 13.72 -1.08
C TYR A 156 24.44 13.08 0.18
N THR A 157 24.32 13.76 1.31
CA THR A 157 24.43 13.03 2.57
C THR A 157 23.32 11.97 2.61
N MET A 158 23.56 10.85 3.30
CA MET A 158 22.54 9.81 3.45
C MET A 158 21.22 10.41 3.98
N ARG A 159 21.29 11.29 5.00
CA ARG A 159 20.12 12.02 5.52
C ARG A 159 19.43 12.88 4.45
N GLY A 160 20.19 13.63 3.66
CA GLY A 160 19.67 14.46 2.57
C GLY A 160 19.01 13.62 1.48
N ALA A 161 19.62 12.50 1.11
CA ALA A 161 19.06 11.60 0.10
C ALA A 161 17.71 10.99 0.52
N LEU A 162 17.52 10.70 1.81
CA LEU A 162 16.21 10.28 2.32
C LEU A 162 15.19 11.43 2.26
N ALA A 163 15.56 12.62 2.70
CA ALA A 163 14.69 13.80 2.72
C ALA A 163 14.19 14.18 1.31
N TYR A 164 15.06 14.09 0.30
CA TYR A 164 14.72 14.34 -1.10
C TYR A 164 14.23 13.09 -1.85
N SER A 165 14.13 11.96 -1.15
CA SER A 165 13.67 10.69 -1.72
C SER A 165 14.46 10.26 -2.97
N VAL A 166 15.80 10.39 -2.94
CA VAL A 166 16.69 10.11 -4.07
C VAL A 166 16.74 8.61 -4.36
N ASN A 167 16.28 8.20 -5.53
CA ASN A 167 16.16 6.79 -5.89
C ASN A 167 17.51 6.11 -6.10
N THR A 168 18.42 6.75 -6.84
CA THR A 168 19.74 6.19 -7.14
C THR A 168 20.54 5.91 -5.87
N VAL A 169 20.49 6.81 -4.89
CA VAL A 169 21.14 6.63 -3.59
C VAL A 169 20.49 5.49 -2.80
N SER A 170 19.16 5.41 -2.77
CA SER A 170 18.45 4.34 -2.05
C SER A 170 18.81 2.94 -2.59
N VAL A 171 18.99 2.83 -3.92
CA VAL A 171 19.41 1.56 -4.55
C VAL A 171 20.87 1.22 -4.23
N LYS A 172 21.78 2.21 -4.18
CA LYS A 172 23.16 1.99 -3.74
C LYS A 172 23.22 1.51 -2.29
N LEU A 173 22.46 2.16 -1.42
CA LEU A 173 22.38 1.80 0.00
C LEU A 173 21.91 0.37 0.22
N ILE A 174 20.88 -0.09 -0.48
CA ILE A 174 20.41 -1.48 -0.31
C ILE A 174 21.39 -2.49 -0.88
N GLN A 175 22.15 -2.14 -1.91
CA GLN A 175 23.22 -2.99 -2.43
C GLN A 175 24.34 -3.16 -1.40
N GLU A 176 24.75 -2.09 -0.76
CA GLU A 176 25.81 -2.09 0.26
C GLU A 176 25.33 -2.76 1.56
N ALA A 177 24.10 -2.44 2.02
CA ALA A 177 23.52 -3.03 3.23
C ALA A 177 23.12 -4.51 3.04
N GLY A 178 22.83 -4.91 1.80
CA GLY A 178 22.35 -6.23 1.41
C GLY A 178 20.82 -6.30 1.35
N VAL A 179 20.30 -6.77 0.20
CA VAL A 179 18.85 -6.93 -0.04
C VAL A 179 18.23 -7.88 0.99
N LEU A 180 18.83 -9.05 1.21
CA LEU A 180 18.35 -10.05 2.17
C LEU A 180 18.35 -9.53 3.61
N ASN A 181 19.37 -8.76 3.99
CA ASN A 181 19.42 -8.16 5.32
C ASN A 181 18.30 -7.14 5.52
N THR A 182 18.02 -6.33 4.50
CA THR A 182 16.91 -5.37 4.51
C THR A 182 15.55 -6.07 4.61
N ILE A 183 15.36 -7.17 3.88
CA ILE A 183 14.15 -8.01 3.98
C ILE A 183 14.03 -8.60 5.39
N ALA A 184 15.13 -9.11 5.95
CA ALA A 184 15.13 -9.66 7.31
C ALA A 184 14.76 -8.60 8.36
N LEU A 185 15.28 -7.37 8.23
CA LEU A 185 14.89 -6.25 9.08
C LEU A 185 13.40 -5.92 8.92
N ALA A 186 12.90 -5.82 7.68
CA ALA A 186 11.47 -5.58 7.42
C ALA A 186 10.59 -6.67 8.06
N ARG A 187 11.02 -7.94 8.04
CA ARG A 187 10.33 -9.05 8.75
C ARG A 187 10.30 -8.83 10.25
N LYS A 188 11.42 -8.44 10.86
CA LYS A 188 11.49 -8.11 12.30
C LYS A 188 10.57 -6.94 12.65
N MET A 189 10.39 -5.97 11.75
CA MET A 189 9.47 -4.84 11.91
C MET A 189 7.99 -5.20 11.66
N GLY A 190 7.67 -6.47 11.44
CA GLY A 190 6.29 -6.98 11.32
C GLY A 190 5.73 -7.08 9.90
N ILE A 191 6.53 -6.86 8.85
CA ILE A 191 6.07 -7.01 7.46
C ILE A 191 6.10 -8.50 7.08
N THR A 192 4.94 -9.08 6.80
CA THR A 192 4.78 -10.49 6.40
C THR A 192 4.54 -10.67 4.90
N SER A 193 4.20 -9.59 4.21
CA SER A 193 3.99 -9.57 2.76
C SER A 193 5.22 -10.05 1.99
N GLU A 194 5.01 -10.69 0.86
CA GLU A 194 6.09 -11.17 0.01
C GLU A 194 6.95 -10.01 -0.52
N MET A 195 8.26 -10.18 -0.45
CA MET A 195 9.24 -9.20 -0.89
C MET A 195 10.26 -9.90 -1.81
N PRO A 196 10.35 -9.51 -3.09
CA PRO A 196 11.29 -10.11 -4.02
C PRO A 196 12.73 -9.72 -3.67
N GLU A 197 13.68 -10.67 -3.87
CA GLU A 197 15.10 -10.47 -3.58
C GLU A 197 15.83 -9.68 -4.68
N VAL A 198 15.33 -8.49 -4.97
CA VAL A 198 15.87 -7.63 -6.05
C VAL A 198 16.14 -6.21 -5.53
N PRO A 199 17.14 -5.49 -6.09
CA PRO A 199 17.48 -4.14 -5.63
C PRO A 199 16.34 -3.12 -5.73
N SER A 200 15.38 -3.32 -6.63
CA SER A 200 14.23 -2.43 -6.81
C SER A 200 13.29 -2.37 -5.60
N ILE A 201 13.43 -3.30 -4.64
CA ILE A 201 12.69 -3.23 -3.36
C ILE A 201 13.04 -1.94 -2.59
N ALA A 202 14.24 -1.36 -2.78
CA ALA A 202 14.62 -0.08 -2.21
C ALA A 202 13.69 1.06 -2.63
N LEU A 203 13.01 0.91 -3.77
CA LEU A 203 12.05 1.87 -4.29
C LEU A 203 10.60 1.46 -3.99
N GLY A 204 10.42 0.43 -3.15
CA GLY A 204 9.13 -0.09 -2.74
C GLY A 204 8.37 -0.78 -3.86
N SER A 205 9.03 -1.62 -4.66
CA SER A 205 8.39 -2.42 -5.71
C SER A 205 7.46 -3.50 -5.16
N SER A 206 7.53 -3.82 -3.88
CA SER A 206 6.68 -4.79 -3.20
C SER A 206 5.29 -4.26 -2.90
N SER A 207 4.29 -5.14 -2.96
CA SER A 207 2.93 -4.86 -2.53
C SER A 207 2.75 -5.25 -1.06
N ILE A 208 2.57 -4.26 -0.18
CA ILE A 208 2.45 -4.42 1.26
C ILE A 208 1.16 -3.72 1.71
N SER A 209 0.51 -4.19 2.76
CA SER A 209 -0.70 -3.56 3.29
C SER A 209 -0.39 -2.28 4.07
N LEU A 210 -1.37 -1.36 4.14
CA LEU A 210 -1.23 -0.16 4.97
C LEU A 210 -1.02 -0.52 6.44
N MET A 211 -1.66 -1.57 6.91
CA MET A 211 -1.50 -2.05 8.29
C MET A 211 -0.06 -2.49 8.60
N GLU A 212 0.57 -3.27 7.71
CA GLU A 212 1.97 -3.69 7.90
C GLU A 212 2.94 -2.52 7.85
N MET A 213 2.74 -1.58 6.89
CA MET A 213 3.60 -0.40 6.80
C MET A 213 3.44 0.52 8.02
N THR A 214 2.20 0.74 8.49
CA THR A 214 1.97 1.55 9.70
C THR A 214 2.58 0.88 10.93
N GLY A 215 2.49 -0.46 11.05
CA GLY A 215 3.15 -1.23 12.11
C GLY A 215 4.69 -1.09 12.07
N ALA A 216 5.29 -1.16 10.89
CA ALA A 216 6.73 -0.97 10.73
C ALA A 216 7.18 0.45 11.11
N TYR A 217 6.38 1.47 10.79
CA TYR A 217 6.65 2.84 11.26
C TYR A 217 6.41 3.02 12.76
N ALA A 218 5.41 2.31 13.32
CA ALA A 218 5.21 2.27 14.77
C ALA A 218 6.44 1.68 15.50
N CYS A 219 7.06 0.63 14.95
CA CYS A 219 8.32 0.08 15.46
C CYS A 219 9.43 1.15 15.52
N ILE A 220 9.61 1.96 14.46
CA ILE A 220 10.59 3.05 14.46
C ILE A 220 10.24 4.08 15.55
N ALA A 221 8.98 4.45 15.68
CA ALA A 221 8.51 5.41 16.68
C ALA A 221 8.59 4.88 18.12
N ASN A 222 8.63 3.55 18.30
CA ASN A 222 8.73 2.83 19.56
C ASN A 222 10.16 2.32 19.83
N GLU A 223 11.17 3.11 19.46
CA GLU A 223 12.59 2.85 19.72
C GLU A 223 13.08 1.48 19.19
N GLY A 224 12.48 0.97 18.12
CA GLY A 224 12.80 -0.31 17.51
C GLY A 224 12.04 -1.51 18.07
N VAL A 225 11.18 -1.31 19.06
CA VAL A 225 10.35 -2.38 19.62
C VAL A 225 9.13 -2.59 18.74
N THR A 226 9.02 -3.78 18.13
CA THR A 226 7.91 -4.13 17.24
C THR A 226 6.64 -4.42 18.03
N VAL A 227 5.53 -3.85 17.59
CA VAL A 227 4.19 -4.12 18.09
C VAL A 227 3.30 -4.65 16.99
N HIS A 228 2.41 -5.57 17.32
CA HIS A 228 1.42 -6.09 16.38
C HIS A 228 0.11 -5.31 16.51
N PRO A 229 -0.36 -4.68 15.41
CA PRO A 229 -1.62 -3.93 15.46
C PRO A 229 -2.81 -4.82 15.83
N TYR A 230 -3.65 -4.36 16.76
CA TYR A 230 -4.90 -5.01 17.14
C TYR A 230 -6.01 -3.98 17.39
N TYR A 231 -7.25 -4.39 17.14
CA TYR A 231 -8.45 -3.54 17.23
C TYR A 231 -9.57 -4.15 18.06
N ILE A 232 -9.40 -5.38 18.55
CA ILE A 232 -10.28 -6.00 19.54
C ILE A 232 -9.47 -6.08 20.84
N GLU A 233 -9.95 -5.43 21.90
CA GLU A 233 -9.26 -5.40 23.19
C GLU A 233 -9.74 -6.54 24.10
N SER A 234 -11.06 -6.81 24.11
CA SER A 234 -11.64 -7.89 24.88
C SER A 234 -12.99 -8.34 24.32
N ILE A 235 -13.38 -9.55 24.63
CA ILE A 235 -14.71 -10.11 24.33
C ILE A 235 -15.37 -10.44 25.67
N HIS A 236 -16.60 -9.95 25.86
CA HIS A 236 -17.39 -10.17 27.06
C HIS A 236 -18.74 -10.79 26.70
N ASP A 237 -19.35 -11.53 27.66
CA ASP A 237 -20.76 -11.89 27.56
C ASP A 237 -21.68 -10.74 28.01
N LEU A 238 -23.00 -10.96 27.93
CA LEU A 238 -24.01 -9.97 28.34
C LEU A 238 -23.98 -9.69 29.84
N GLU A 239 -23.39 -10.56 30.64
CA GLU A 239 -23.26 -10.46 32.10
C GLU A 239 -21.95 -9.76 32.51
N GLY A 240 -21.09 -9.40 31.54
CA GLY A 240 -19.83 -8.71 31.76
C GLY A 240 -18.65 -9.62 32.04
N LYS A 241 -18.82 -10.93 31.97
CA LYS A 241 -17.72 -11.88 32.12
C LYS A 241 -16.81 -11.85 30.91
N VAL A 242 -15.49 -11.71 31.15
CA VAL A 242 -14.49 -11.67 30.11
C VAL A 242 -14.27 -13.08 29.55
N TYR A 243 -14.45 -13.26 28.24
CA TYR A 243 -14.12 -14.47 27.51
C TYR A 243 -12.68 -14.47 27.02
N ASP A 244 -12.21 -13.33 26.49
CA ASP A 244 -10.87 -13.22 25.95
C ASP A 244 -10.38 -11.78 26.03
N THR A 245 -9.06 -11.61 26.09
CA THR A 245 -8.37 -10.31 26.05
C THR A 245 -7.23 -10.35 25.05
N PHE A 246 -7.14 -9.32 24.21
CA PHE A 246 -6.13 -9.20 23.18
C PHE A 246 -5.14 -8.09 23.57
N LYS A 247 -3.87 -8.42 23.49
CA LYS A 247 -2.76 -7.48 23.66
C LYS A 247 -1.77 -7.71 22.53
N SER A 248 -1.00 -6.69 22.18
CA SER A 248 0.15 -6.91 21.31
C SER A 248 1.04 -7.99 21.90
N LYS A 249 1.40 -8.99 21.10
CA LYS A 249 2.49 -9.88 21.48
C LYS A 249 3.76 -9.05 21.41
N GLU A 250 4.39 -8.81 22.54
CA GLU A 250 5.75 -8.28 22.56
C GLU A 250 6.63 -9.28 21.80
N SER A 251 7.09 -8.89 20.63
CA SER A 251 8.16 -9.63 19.99
C SER A 251 9.41 -9.32 20.80
N GLY A 252 9.92 -10.30 21.53
CA GLY A 252 11.19 -10.17 22.25
C GLY A 252 12.27 -9.63 21.33
N GLN A 253 13.17 -8.87 21.92
CA GLN A 253 14.35 -8.22 21.34
C GLN A 253 15.16 -9.17 20.44
#